data_2047fa46cf8c5acf3b987fbddfacceb4
#
_entry.id   2047fa46cf8c5acf3b987fbddfacceb4
#
_cell.length_a   1.000
_cell.length_b   1.000
_cell.length_c   1.000
_cell.angle_alpha   90.00
_cell.angle_beta   90.00
_cell.angle_gamma   90.00
#
_symmetry.space_group_name_H-M   'P 1'
#
loop_
_entity.id
_entity.type
_entity.pdbx_description
1 polymer ?
#
loop_
_entity_poly.entity_id
_entity_poly.type
_entity_poly.pdbx_seq_one_letter_code
_entity_poly.pdbx_strand_id
1 'polypeptide(L)'
;MTEKEVSIEPAGSASESGWLRNYLPMAIGQIISLLGSALVQFALVWYETKTTGSAAVLATTTTAALIPNVVLGPFAGALVDRWDRKLVMIIADLIVAMATAILAALFAFGAVQFWHIVLTLLIRSTAGVFQGPARTAATTLMVPKEHLGRIGGVNQAVDGIMNVFSPALGALMIELMPIQGVLAVDIITAALAIALLIFFVRVPKLETDPETEHVAPKTVLADVRDAVRYVLTWPGLLLMILMASLLNMFLAPAGSLLPLHVTAYFGKGAQELAWLQITSGVGSIVGGLLLGVWGGFKRKVWTVMIGIVGIGAGMLAFGLVPADRYSWSLIVLGTVGLMSSLANGSIGPLFQVKVPPEMQGRVFTLLSSLAVAMMPIGLFFAAPIADHLGMKAVYILGGTACILISVFGMLDKRIITLDLQKEGGALMTEEEINLPSNPRKG
;
A
#
# COMPACT_ATOMS: atom_id res chain seq x y z
N MET A 1 -26.42 -28.39 48.75
CA MET A 1 -26.20 -28.25 47.30
C MET A 1 -24.99 -27.35 47.16
N THR A 2 -23.86 -27.94 46.95
CA THR A 2 -22.54 -27.28 46.84
C THR A 2 -22.33 -26.83 45.40
N GLU A 3 -22.24 -25.52 45.18
CA GLU A 3 -21.81 -24.93 43.93
C GLU A 3 -20.39 -25.41 43.63
N LYS A 4 -20.24 -26.14 42.51
CA LYS A 4 -18.96 -26.44 41.93
C LYS A 4 -18.51 -25.19 41.20
N GLU A 5 -17.55 -24.45 41.75
CA GLU A 5 -16.72 -23.50 41.02
C GLU A 5 -16.01 -24.23 39.87
N VAL A 6 -16.44 -23.94 38.66
CA VAL A 6 -15.70 -24.35 37.48
C VAL A 6 -14.51 -23.40 37.39
N SER A 7 -13.37 -23.85 37.89
CA SER A 7 -12.08 -23.21 37.63
C SER A 7 -11.77 -23.32 36.14
N ILE A 8 -11.98 -22.24 35.42
CA ILE A 8 -11.45 -22.07 34.07
C ILE A 8 -9.93 -21.94 34.22
N GLU A 9 -9.22 -23.04 34.07
CA GLU A 9 -7.76 -22.99 33.90
C GLU A 9 -7.48 -22.12 32.67
N PRO A 10 -6.66 -21.04 32.77
CA PRO A 10 -6.24 -20.29 31.61
C PRO A 10 -5.42 -21.23 30.73
N ALA A 11 -5.87 -21.43 29.49
CA ALA A 11 -5.15 -22.17 28.47
C ALA A 11 -3.69 -21.76 28.51
N GLY A 12 -2.80 -22.76 28.66
CA GLY A 12 -1.43 -22.68 29.11
C GLY A 12 -0.67 -21.47 28.61
N SER A 13 -0.03 -20.78 29.52
CA SER A 13 1.00 -19.77 29.30
C SER A 13 2.06 -20.33 28.34
N ALA A 14 1.88 -20.12 27.03
CA ALA A 14 2.97 -20.28 26.08
C ALA A 14 4.07 -19.31 26.59
N SER A 15 5.19 -19.87 27.05
CA SER A 15 6.31 -19.11 27.57
C SER A 15 6.60 -17.93 26.64
N GLU A 16 6.83 -16.72 27.19
CA GLU A 16 7.03 -15.47 26.44
C GLU A 16 8.05 -15.58 25.30
N SER A 17 8.91 -16.58 25.30
CA SER A 17 9.91 -16.88 24.25
C SER A 17 9.41 -17.85 23.15
N GLY A 18 8.31 -18.55 23.34
CA GLY A 18 7.88 -19.64 22.44
C GLY A 18 7.27 -19.14 21.11
N TRP A 19 6.54 -18.03 21.13
CA TRP A 19 5.90 -17.50 19.93
C TRP A 19 6.91 -16.89 18.95
N LEU A 20 7.98 -16.25 19.43
CA LEU A 20 9.05 -15.70 18.60
C LEU A 20 9.71 -16.78 17.73
N ARG A 21 9.88 -17.99 18.28
CA ARG A 21 10.50 -19.11 17.56
C ARG A 21 9.71 -19.52 16.31
N ASN A 22 8.40 -19.37 16.33
CA ASN A 22 7.54 -19.66 15.18
C ASN A 22 7.36 -18.44 14.26
N TYR A 23 7.23 -17.23 14.84
CA TYR A 23 6.97 -16.01 14.09
C TYR A 23 8.21 -15.53 13.33
N LEU A 24 9.40 -15.58 13.95
CA LEU A 24 10.62 -15.00 13.38
C LEU A 24 11.03 -15.63 12.04
N PRO A 25 11.01 -16.98 11.85
CA PRO A 25 11.29 -17.58 10.55
C PRO A 25 10.29 -17.15 9.47
N MET A 26 9.00 -17.02 9.81
CA MET A 26 7.98 -16.51 8.89
C MET A 26 8.29 -15.06 8.50
N ALA A 27 8.54 -14.19 9.46
CA ALA A 27 8.79 -12.77 9.22
C ALA A 27 10.06 -12.59 8.36
N ILE A 28 11.16 -13.26 8.69
CA ILE A 28 12.41 -13.18 7.93
C ILE A 28 12.22 -13.71 6.51
N GLY A 29 11.59 -14.88 6.34
CA GLY A 29 11.31 -15.45 5.03
C GLY A 29 10.49 -14.50 4.15
N GLN A 30 9.44 -13.93 4.71
CA GLN A 30 8.58 -12.98 3.98
C GLN A 30 9.30 -11.67 3.64
N ILE A 31 10.15 -11.14 4.52
CA ILE A 31 10.97 -9.93 4.22
C ILE A 31 11.92 -10.21 3.06
N ILE A 32 12.60 -11.36 3.07
CA ILE A 32 13.53 -11.77 2.01
C ILE A 32 12.78 -11.96 0.67
N SER A 33 11.63 -12.61 0.67
CA SER A 33 10.78 -12.80 -0.52
C SER A 33 10.26 -11.46 -1.07
N LEU A 34 9.81 -10.56 -0.18
CA LEU A 34 9.36 -9.22 -0.57
C LEU A 34 10.48 -8.40 -1.22
N LEU A 35 11.71 -8.51 -0.69
CA LEU A 35 12.87 -7.84 -1.29
C LEU A 35 13.14 -8.36 -2.71
N GLY A 36 13.19 -9.69 -2.92
CA GLY A 36 13.34 -10.29 -4.24
C GLY A 36 12.27 -9.80 -5.21
N SER A 37 11.01 -9.81 -4.77
CA SER A 37 9.88 -9.34 -5.57
C SER A 37 9.96 -7.85 -5.94
N ALA A 38 10.43 -7.00 -5.02
CA ALA A 38 10.62 -5.58 -5.28
C ALA A 38 11.77 -5.33 -6.29
N LEU A 39 12.85 -6.12 -6.23
CA LEU A 39 13.94 -6.07 -7.21
C LEU A 39 13.46 -6.43 -8.61
N VAL A 40 12.67 -7.50 -8.75
CA VAL A 40 12.08 -7.91 -10.04
C VAL A 40 11.13 -6.83 -10.56
N GLN A 41 10.28 -6.28 -9.70
CA GLN A 41 9.36 -5.20 -10.10
C GLN A 41 10.13 -4.01 -10.69
N PHE A 42 11.19 -3.56 -10.01
CA PHE A 42 12.05 -2.47 -10.49
C PHE A 42 12.71 -2.84 -11.82
N ALA A 43 13.29 -4.06 -11.92
CA ALA A 43 13.99 -4.53 -13.10
C ALA A 43 13.09 -4.61 -14.33
N LEU A 44 11.86 -5.14 -14.19
CA LEU A 44 10.91 -5.26 -15.30
C LEU A 44 10.44 -3.89 -15.79
N VAL A 45 10.07 -3.00 -14.87
CA VAL A 45 9.67 -1.62 -15.20
C VAL A 45 10.80 -0.88 -15.89
N TRP A 46 12.04 -1.03 -15.41
CA TRP A 46 13.22 -0.44 -16.03
C TRP A 46 13.51 -1.01 -17.42
N TYR A 47 13.43 -2.34 -17.57
CA TYR A 47 13.61 -3.02 -18.86
C TYR A 47 12.60 -2.51 -19.90
N GLU A 48 11.31 -2.44 -19.54
CA GLU A 48 10.25 -1.93 -20.42
C GLU A 48 10.49 -0.46 -20.80
N THR A 49 10.86 0.36 -19.81
CA THR A 49 11.18 1.77 -20.04
C THR A 49 12.28 1.92 -21.07
N LYS A 50 13.37 1.14 -20.92
CA LYS A 50 14.56 1.26 -21.76
C LYS A 50 14.35 0.67 -23.16
N THR A 51 13.56 -0.39 -23.28
CA THR A 51 13.32 -1.08 -24.56
C THR A 51 12.24 -0.45 -25.39
N THR A 52 11.18 0.07 -24.79
CA THR A 52 10.02 0.59 -25.50
C THR A 52 9.95 2.11 -25.54
N GLY A 53 10.37 2.79 -24.48
CA GLY A 53 10.24 4.23 -24.34
C GLY A 53 8.78 4.73 -24.38
N SER A 54 7.80 3.84 -24.20
CA SER A 54 6.37 4.13 -24.38
C SER A 54 5.64 4.26 -23.05
N ALA A 55 4.95 5.38 -22.87
CA ALA A 55 4.07 5.60 -21.72
C ALA A 55 2.89 4.61 -21.72
N ALA A 56 2.36 4.27 -22.90
CA ALA A 56 1.27 3.31 -23.05
C ALA A 56 1.66 1.91 -22.56
N VAL A 57 2.89 1.47 -22.85
CA VAL A 57 3.43 0.19 -22.37
C VAL A 57 3.49 0.18 -20.86
N LEU A 58 4.12 1.18 -20.24
CA LEU A 58 4.24 1.28 -18.77
C LEU A 58 2.87 1.38 -18.09
N ALA A 59 1.95 2.14 -18.66
CA ALA A 59 0.59 2.25 -18.15
C ALA A 59 -0.13 0.89 -18.21
N THR A 60 0.00 0.14 -19.30
CA THR A 60 -0.60 -1.18 -19.47
C THR A 60 -0.04 -2.17 -18.46
N THR A 61 1.27 -2.24 -18.31
CA THR A 61 1.96 -3.12 -17.37
C THR A 61 1.58 -2.82 -15.92
N THR A 62 1.59 -1.53 -15.55
CA THR A 62 1.19 -1.11 -14.20
C THR A 62 -0.30 -1.41 -13.95
N THR A 63 -1.16 -1.15 -14.93
CA THR A 63 -2.59 -1.48 -14.84
C THR A 63 -2.80 -2.97 -14.66
N ALA A 64 -2.12 -3.82 -15.43
CA ALA A 64 -2.19 -5.28 -15.27
C ALA A 64 -1.79 -5.73 -13.86
N ALA A 65 -0.75 -5.11 -13.28
CA ALA A 65 -0.34 -5.39 -11.90
C ALA A 65 -1.37 -4.90 -10.84
N LEU A 66 -2.23 -3.93 -11.14
CA LEU A 66 -3.24 -3.40 -10.23
C LEU A 66 -4.58 -4.11 -10.31
N ILE A 67 -4.97 -4.62 -11.49
CA ILE A 67 -6.29 -5.25 -11.73
C ILE A 67 -6.64 -6.33 -10.71
N PRO A 68 -5.75 -7.29 -10.36
CA PRO A 68 -6.08 -8.31 -9.38
C PRO A 68 -6.42 -7.74 -8.00
N ASN A 69 -5.73 -6.68 -7.57
CA ASN A 69 -6.03 -6.01 -6.30
C ASN A 69 -7.41 -5.35 -6.32
N VAL A 70 -7.81 -4.74 -7.43
CA VAL A 70 -9.11 -4.11 -7.58
C VAL A 70 -10.23 -5.14 -7.58
N VAL A 71 -10.06 -6.23 -8.35
CA VAL A 71 -11.13 -7.23 -8.59
C VAL A 71 -11.21 -8.24 -7.45
N LEU A 72 -10.07 -8.78 -7.00
CA LEU A 72 -10.01 -9.87 -6.02
C LEU A 72 -9.79 -9.38 -4.58
N GLY A 73 -9.22 -8.19 -4.40
CA GLY A 73 -8.90 -7.64 -3.07
C GLY A 73 -10.06 -7.68 -2.08
N PRO A 74 -11.28 -7.22 -2.46
CA PRO A 74 -12.45 -7.26 -1.57
C PRO A 74 -12.85 -8.67 -1.09
N PHE A 75 -12.49 -9.70 -1.86
CA PHE A 75 -12.85 -11.09 -1.57
C PHE A 75 -11.72 -11.88 -0.90
N ALA A 76 -10.48 -11.44 -1.07
CA ALA A 76 -9.29 -12.20 -0.68
C ALA A 76 -9.26 -12.50 0.83
N GLY A 77 -9.58 -11.52 1.68
CA GLY A 77 -9.64 -11.72 3.13
C GLY A 77 -10.62 -12.83 3.53
N ALA A 78 -11.86 -12.75 3.04
CA ALA A 78 -12.90 -13.71 3.34
C ALA A 78 -12.59 -15.13 2.84
N LEU A 79 -11.87 -15.26 1.71
CA LEU A 79 -11.42 -16.55 1.19
C LEU A 79 -10.27 -17.11 2.03
N VAL A 80 -9.30 -16.27 2.37
CA VAL A 80 -8.12 -16.66 3.19
C VAL A 80 -8.54 -17.10 4.59
N ASP A 81 -9.59 -16.52 5.17
CA ASP A 81 -10.10 -16.92 6.48
C ASP A 81 -10.58 -18.38 6.50
N ARG A 82 -11.02 -18.91 5.35
CA ARG A 82 -11.49 -20.30 5.19
C ARG A 82 -10.37 -21.29 4.85
N TRP A 83 -9.20 -20.81 4.43
CA TRP A 83 -8.09 -21.62 3.98
C TRP A 83 -6.98 -21.73 5.03
N ASP A 84 -6.13 -22.73 4.89
CA ASP A 84 -4.91 -22.82 5.68
C ASP A 84 -3.95 -21.70 5.28
N ARG A 85 -3.74 -20.74 6.18
CA ARG A 85 -2.94 -19.52 5.95
C ARG A 85 -1.52 -19.83 5.53
N LYS A 86 -0.90 -20.87 6.14
CA LYS A 86 0.45 -21.34 5.78
C LYS A 86 0.49 -21.86 4.35
N LEU A 87 -0.50 -22.67 3.98
CA LEU A 87 -0.60 -23.23 2.63
C LEU A 87 -0.83 -22.15 1.58
N VAL A 88 -1.67 -21.15 1.87
CA VAL A 88 -1.88 -20.00 0.98
C VAL A 88 -0.58 -19.24 0.73
N MET A 89 0.21 -18.94 1.77
CA MET A 89 1.51 -18.28 1.60
C MET A 89 2.49 -19.12 0.76
N ILE A 90 2.59 -20.43 1.01
CA ILE A 90 3.46 -21.34 0.25
C ILE A 90 3.04 -21.40 -1.23
N ILE A 91 1.75 -21.56 -1.51
CA ILE A 91 1.24 -21.61 -2.87
C ILE A 91 1.45 -20.27 -3.60
N ALA A 92 1.22 -19.15 -2.92
CA ALA A 92 1.45 -17.83 -3.49
C ALA A 92 2.92 -17.62 -3.87
N ASP A 93 3.85 -17.90 -2.95
CA ASP A 93 5.30 -17.81 -3.21
C ASP A 93 5.73 -18.77 -4.32
N LEU A 94 5.17 -19.99 -4.38
CA LEU A 94 5.46 -20.96 -5.43
C LEU A 94 4.97 -20.48 -6.81
N ILE A 95 3.76 -19.96 -6.90
CA ILE A 95 3.20 -19.39 -8.15
C ILE A 95 4.07 -18.24 -8.64
N VAL A 96 4.47 -17.33 -7.74
CA VAL A 96 5.36 -16.20 -8.05
C VAL A 96 6.71 -16.70 -8.57
N ALA A 97 7.34 -17.66 -7.87
CA ALA A 97 8.63 -18.24 -8.26
C ALA A 97 8.56 -18.94 -9.62
N MET A 98 7.50 -19.73 -9.87
CA MET A 98 7.29 -20.41 -11.16
C MET A 98 7.09 -19.42 -12.31
N ALA A 99 6.24 -18.40 -12.12
CA ALA A 99 6.02 -17.37 -13.14
C ALA A 99 7.32 -16.61 -13.45
N THR A 100 8.11 -16.28 -12.41
CA THR A 100 9.42 -15.63 -12.56
C THR A 100 10.42 -16.55 -13.26
N ALA A 101 10.43 -17.86 -12.96
CA ALA A 101 11.32 -18.83 -13.59
C ALA A 101 11.02 -19.01 -15.09
N ILE A 102 9.74 -19.07 -15.44
CA ILE A 102 9.32 -19.11 -16.86
C ILE A 102 9.78 -17.85 -17.58
N LEU A 103 9.57 -16.66 -16.98
CA LEU A 103 10.00 -15.41 -17.57
C LEU A 103 11.53 -15.35 -17.70
N ALA A 104 12.29 -15.81 -16.70
CA ALA A 104 13.76 -15.87 -16.75
C ALA A 104 14.25 -16.77 -17.89
N ALA A 105 13.61 -17.91 -18.10
CA ALA A 105 13.91 -18.81 -19.22
C ALA A 105 13.61 -18.13 -20.57
N LEU A 106 12.50 -17.43 -20.72
CA LEU A 106 12.17 -16.69 -21.94
C LEU A 106 13.22 -15.60 -22.23
N PHE A 107 13.70 -14.90 -21.21
CA PHE A 107 14.82 -13.96 -21.36
C PHE A 107 16.13 -14.65 -21.78
N ALA A 108 16.42 -15.80 -21.20
CA ALA A 108 17.64 -16.55 -21.52
C ALA A 108 17.65 -17.06 -22.96
N PHE A 109 16.50 -17.47 -23.50
CA PHE A 109 16.34 -17.89 -24.88
C PHE A 109 16.09 -16.73 -25.88
N GLY A 110 16.04 -15.50 -25.42
CA GLY A 110 15.75 -14.34 -26.28
C GLY A 110 14.33 -14.33 -26.85
N ALA A 111 13.40 -15.10 -26.28
CA ALA A 111 12.02 -15.27 -26.73
C ALA A 111 11.02 -14.37 -26.01
N VAL A 112 11.50 -13.47 -25.14
CA VAL A 112 10.64 -12.58 -24.37
C VAL A 112 9.88 -11.62 -25.28
N GLN A 113 8.59 -11.46 -25.01
CA GLN A 113 7.70 -10.47 -25.62
C GLN A 113 7.00 -9.69 -24.53
N PHE A 114 6.49 -8.50 -24.84
CA PHE A 114 5.79 -7.62 -23.93
C PHE A 114 4.69 -8.33 -23.12
N TRP A 115 3.84 -9.10 -23.79
CA TRP A 115 2.74 -9.80 -23.13
C TRP A 115 3.18 -10.85 -22.11
N HIS A 116 4.39 -11.41 -22.22
CA HIS A 116 4.95 -12.33 -21.21
C HIS A 116 5.19 -11.59 -19.89
N ILE A 117 5.70 -10.34 -19.97
CA ILE A 117 5.93 -9.51 -18.78
C ILE A 117 4.59 -9.13 -18.14
N VAL A 118 3.63 -8.68 -18.95
CA VAL A 118 2.27 -8.33 -18.49
C VAL A 118 1.61 -9.52 -17.79
N LEU A 119 1.68 -10.71 -18.40
CA LEU A 119 1.09 -11.94 -17.83
C LEU A 119 1.78 -12.33 -16.52
N THR A 120 3.11 -12.25 -16.47
CA THR A 120 3.89 -12.53 -15.26
C THR A 120 3.48 -11.59 -14.14
N LEU A 121 3.38 -10.30 -14.38
CA LEU A 121 2.97 -9.32 -13.38
C LEU A 121 1.52 -9.53 -12.91
N LEU A 122 0.63 -9.90 -13.81
CA LEU A 122 -0.75 -10.25 -13.48
C LEU A 122 -0.81 -11.47 -12.55
N ILE A 123 -0.05 -12.52 -12.85
CA ILE A 123 0.03 -13.74 -12.01
C ILE A 123 0.63 -13.41 -10.64
N ARG A 124 1.75 -12.67 -10.60
CA ARG A 124 2.41 -12.25 -9.35
C ARG A 124 1.48 -11.40 -8.48
N SER A 125 0.81 -10.44 -9.07
CA SER A 125 -0.16 -9.60 -8.36
C SER A 125 -1.33 -10.40 -7.83
N THR A 126 -1.86 -11.33 -8.61
CA THR A 126 -2.95 -12.24 -8.18
C THR A 126 -2.53 -13.05 -6.95
N ALA A 127 -1.34 -13.63 -6.95
CA ALA A 127 -0.81 -14.34 -5.79
C ALA A 127 -0.65 -13.42 -4.57
N GLY A 128 -0.13 -12.19 -4.79
CA GLY A 128 0.07 -11.17 -3.76
C GLY A 128 -1.22 -10.75 -3.05
N VAL A 129 -2.34 -10.69 -3.78
CA VAL A 129 -3.66 -10.35 -3.22
C VAL A 129 -4.08 -11.30 -2.09
N PHE A 130 -3.73 -12.57 -2.18
CA PHE A 130 -4.04 -13.58 -1.15
C PHE A 130 -2.94 -13.68 -0.09
N GLN A 131 -1.67 -13.47 -0.46
CA GLN A 131 -0.52 -13.59 0.43
C GLN A 131 -0.56 -12.55 1.56
N GLY A 132 -0.91 -11.31 1.27
CA GLY A 132 -0.99 -10.23 2.27
C GLY A 132 -1.94 -10.53 3.43
N PRO A 133 -3.23 -10.80 3.17
CA PRO A 133 -4.18 -11.22 4.20
C PRO A 133 -3.77 -12.50 4.93
N ALA A 134 -3.22 -13.51 4.22
CA ALA A 134 -2.76 -14.76 4.84
C ALA A 134 -1.64 -14.51 5.85
N ARG A 135 -0.65 -13.66 5.49
CA ARG A 135 0.43 -13.24 6.40
C ARG A 135 -0.11 -12.51 7.62
N THR A 136 -1.04 -11.58 7.44
CA THR A 136 -1.64 -10.83 8.54
C THR A 136 -2.42 -11.76 9.47
N ALA A 137 -3.26 -12.63 8.93
CA ALA A 137 -4.03 -13.60 9.71
C ALA A 137 -3.12 -14.63 10.44
N ALA A 138 -2.04 -15.11 9.80
CA ALA A 138 -1.05 -15.97 10.44
C ALA A 138 -0.34 -15.24 11.60
N THR A 139 0.01 -13.96 11.41
CA THR A 139 0.63 -13.13 12.46
C THR A 139 -0.26 -13.00 13.68
N THR A 140 -1.55 -12.71 13.50
CA THR A 140 -2.49 -12.57 14.63
C THR A 140 -2.73 -13.87 15.39
N LEU A 141 -2.55 -15.03 14.75
CA LEU A 141 -2.66 -16.34 15.40
C LEU A 141 -1.40 -16.75 16.17
N MET A 142 -0.25 -16.26 15.76
CA MET A 142 1.04 -16.65 16.36
C MET A 142 1.55 -15.68 17.42
N VAL A 143 1.18 -14.40 17.33
CA VAL A 143 1.69 -13.33 18.18
C VAL A 143 0.68 -13.01 19.28
N PRO A 144 1.07 -12.96 20.57
CA PRO A 144 0.23 -12.53 21.66
C PRO A 144 -0.32 -11.11 21.42
N LYS A 145 -1.57 -10.85 21.85
CA LYS A 145 -2.28 -9.59 21.60
C LYS A 145 -1.48 -8.35 22.07
N GLU A 146 -0.75 -8.48 23.17
CA GLU A 146 0.07 -7.40 23.75
C GLU A 146 1.22 -6.96 22.82
N HIS A 147 1.69 -7.86 21.95
CA HIS A 147 2.82 -7.61 21.05
C HIS A 147 2.40 -7.25 19.63
N LEU A 148 1.10 -7.39 19.25
CA LEU A 148 0.63 -7.11 17.89
C LEU A 148 0.90 -5.67 17.46
N GLY A 149 0.72 -4.70 18.34
CA GLY A 149 1.04 -3.30 18.06
C GLY A 149 2.53 -3.08 17.76
N ARG A 150 3.42 -3.74 18.51
CA ARG A 150 4.87 -3.67 18.27
C ARG A 150 5.25 -4.32 16.94
N ILE A 151 4.66 -5.47 16.62
CA ILE A 151 4.88 -6.14 15.33
C ILE A 151 4.35 -5.29 14.16
N GLY A 152 3.20 -4.63 14.32
CA GLY A 152 2.69 -3.67 13.35
C GLY A 152 3.68 -2.53 13.07
N GLY A 153 4.28 -1.98 14.13
CA GLY A 153 5.34 -0.96 14.01
C GLY A 153 6.60 -1.48 13.30
N VAL A 154 7.03 -2.71 13.60
CA VAL A 154 8.17 -3.36 12.92
C VAL A 154 7.87 -3.56 11.44
N ASN A 155 6.67 -4.07 11.08
CA ASN A 155 6.27 -4.24 9.68
C ASN A 155 6.29 -2.90 8.94
N GLN A 156 5.76 -1.83 9.54
CA GLN A 156 5.79 -0.50 8.93
C GLN A 156 7.21 0.04 8.72
N ALA A 157 8.13 -0.23 9.67
CA ALA A 157 9.54 0.11 9.52
C ALA A 157 10.20 -0.68 8.37
N VAL A 158 9.89 -1.98 8.26
CA VAL A 158 10.35 -2.83 7.14
C VAL A 158 9.84 -2.30 5.81
N ASP A 159 8.55 -1.96 5.70
CA ASP A 159 7.97 -1.39 4.47
C ASP A 159 8.67 -0.06 4.10
N GLY A 160 8.94 0.79 5.09
CA GLY A 160 9.70 2.03 4.90
C GLY A 160 11.12 1.77 4.39
N ILE A 161 11.84 0.81 4.99
CA ILE A 161 13.18 0.40 4.56
C ILE A 161 13.13 -0.15 3.13
N MET A 162 12.16 -1.02 2.81
CA MET A 162 12.00 -1.57 1.46
C MET A 162 11.77 -0.47 0.42
N ASN A 163 10.94 0.53 0.72
CA ASN A 163 10.69 1.64 -0.19
C ASN A 163 11.93 2.49 -0.49
N VAL A 164 12.91 2.55 0.43
CA VAL A 164 14.17 3.28 0.24
C VAL A 164 15.24 2.40 -0.43
N PHE A 165 15.41 1.17 0.05
CA PHE A 165 16.54 0.33 -0.35
C PHE A 165 16.26 -0.51 -1.61
N SER A 166 15.02 -0.94 -1.87
CA SER A 166 14.73 -1.79 -3.04
C SER A 166 15.05 -1.10 -4.37
N PRO A 167 14.75 0.20 -4.59
CA PRO A 167 15.14 0.88 -5.81
C PRO A 167 16.66 0.96 -6.00
N ALA A 168 17.39 1.25 -4.90
CA ALA A 168 18.86 1.33 -4.94
C ALA A 168 19.48 -0.02 -5.30
N LEU A 169 19.04 -1.09 -4.63
CA LEU A 169 19.50 -2.44 -4.91
C LEU A 169 19.08 -2.90 -6.31
N GLY A 170 17.84 -2.57 -6.73
CA GLY A 170 17.35 -2.87 -8.07
C GLY A 170 18.18 -2.22 -9.16
N ALA A 171 18.51 -0.93 -9.03
CA ALA A 171 19.38 -0.22 -9.96
C ALA A 171 20.79 -0.82 -10.00
N LEU A 172 21.38 -1.10 -8.84
CA LEU A 172 22.68 -1.75 -8.73
C LEU A 172 22.68 -3.14 -9.38
N MET A 173 21.66 -3.96 -9.13
CA MET A 173 21.54 -5.29 -9.70
C MET A 173 21.48 -5.27 -11.24
N ILE A 174 20.72 -4.34 -11.82
CA ILE A 174 20.60 -4.21 -13.28
C ILE A 174 21.94 -3.79 -13.92
N GLU A 175 22.78 -3.04 -13.20
CA GLU A 175 24.11 -2.67 -13.70
C GLU A 175 25.13 -3.80 -13.59
N LEU A 176 25.04 -4.61 -12.51
CA LEU A 176 26.01 -5.67 -12.23
C LEU A 176 25.71 -6.98 -12.97
N MET A 177 24.45 -7.23 -13.31
CA MET A 177 24.06 -8.51 -13.91
C MET A 177 22.91 -8.35 -14.92
N PRO A 178 22.78 -9.29 -15.87
CA PRO A 178 21.66 -9.28 -16.80
C PRO A 178 20.34 -9.53 -16.06
N ILE A 179 19.21 -9.15 -16.67
CA ILE A 179 17.88 -9.25 -16.08
C ILE A 179 17.55 -10.67 -15.57
N GLN A 180 18.04 -11.70 -16.25
CA GLN A 180 17.89 -13.11 -15.82
C GLN A 180 18.50 -13.35 -14.43
N GLY A 181 19.62 -12.68 -14.13
CA GLY A 181 20.25 -12.74 -12.81
C GLY A 181 19.37 -12.13 -11.72
N VAL A 182 18.75 -11.00 -12.00
CA VAL A 182 17.80 -10.36 -11.06
C VAL A 182 16.57 -11.25 -10.82
N LEU A 183 16.04 -11.86 -11.88
CA LEU A 183 14.94 -12.82 -11.79
C LEU A 183 15.34 -14.05 -10.96
N ALA A 184 16.58 -14.55 -11.11
CA ALA A 184 17.10 -15.67 -10.33
C ALA A 184 17.19 -15.34 -8.83
N VAL A 185 17.51 -14.12 -8.45
CA VAL A 185 17.51 -13.68 -7.05
C VAL A 185 16.11 -13.83 -6.43
N ASP A 186 15.04 -13.43 -7.15
CA ASP A 186 13.66 -13.59 -6.66
C ASP A 186 13.28 -15.06 -6.49
N ILE A 187 13.67 -15.93 -7.41
CA ILE A 187 13.42 -17.37 -7.31
C ILE A 187 14.11 -17.97 -6.07
N ILE A 188 15.36 -17.57 -5.82
CA ILE A 188 16.14 -18.04 -4.66
C ILE A 188 15.52 -17.54 -3.36
N THR A 189 15.15 -16.26 -3.30
CA THR A 189 14.54 -15.66 -2.12
C THR A 189 13.16 -16.27 -1.82
N ALA A 190 12.35 -16.53 -2.84
CA ALA A 190 11.07 -17.23 -2.70
C ALA A 190 11.26 -18.68 -2.24
N ALA A 191 12.23 -19.41 -2.82
CA ALA A 191 12.55 -20.78 -2.39
C ALA A 191 12.99 -20.83 -0.91
N LEU A 192 13.80 -19.85 -0.47
CA LEU A 192 14.20 -19.72 0.94
C LEU A 192 12.99 -19.45 1.83
N ALA A 193 12.11 -18.53 1.43
CA ALA A 193 10.89 -18.22 2.19
C ALA A 193 9.97 -19.45 2.30
N ILE A 194 9.77 -20.20 1.22
CA ILE A 194 9.01 -21.45 1.21
C ILE A 194 9.65 -22.48 2.14
N ALA A 195 10.97 -22.65 2.08
CA ALA A 195 11.69 -23.58 2.96
C ALA A 195 11.51 -23.21 4.44
N LEU A 196 11.65 -21.92 4.79
CA LEU A 196 11.42 -21.44 6.16
C LEU A 196 9.98 -21.71 6.60
N LEU A 197 8.99 -21.47 5.75
CA LEU A 197 7.59 -21.75 6.04
C LEU A 197 7.36 -23.24 6.27
N ILE A 198 7.90 -24.12 5.43
CA ILE A 198 7.66 -25.57 5.51
C ILE A 198 8.29 -26.13 6.78
N PHE A 199 9.57 -25.86 7.03
CA PHE A 199 10.36 -26.55 8.04
C PHE A 199 10.29 -25.91 9.43
N PHE A 200 10.11 -24.60 9.53
CA PHE A 200 10.24 -23.89 10.80
C PHE A 200 8.95 -23.22 11.31
N VAL A 201 7.95 -23.02 10.44
CA VAL A 201 6.74 -22.28 10.82
C VAL A 201 5.59 -23.25 11.10
N ARG A 202 4.96 -23.10 12.27
CA ARG A 202 3.71 -23.78 12.62
C ARG A 202 2.66 -22.72 12.91
N VAL A 203 1.70 -22.55 12.00
CA VAL A 203 0.55 -21.68 12.22
C VAL A 203 -0.52 -22.48 12.96
N PRO A 204 -0.99 -22.02 14.15
CA PRO A 204 -2.09 -22.68 14.85
C PRO A 204 -3.33 -22.72 13.97
N LYS A 205 -4.02 -23.84 13.93
CA LYS A 205 -5.34 -23.93 13.30
C LYS A 205 -6.36 -23.32 14.25
N LEU A 206 -7.26 -22.50 13.74
CA LEU A 206 -8.45 -22.12 14.48
C LEU A 206 -9.30 -23.37 14.66
N GLU A 207 -9.53 -23.81 15.89
CA GLU A 207 -10.59 -24.75 16.20
C GLU A 207 -11.90 -23.99 15.95
N THR A 208 -12.58 -24.33 14.87
CA THR A 208 -13.90 -23.79 14.56
C THR A 208 -14.86 -24.42 15.58
N ASP A 209 -15.32 -23.62 16.53
CA ASP A 209 -16.35 -24.05 17.48
C ASP A 209 -17.63 -24.33 16.68
N PRO A 210 -18.18 -25.54 16.68
CA PRO A 210 -19.36 -25.88 15.88
C PRO A 210 -20.59 -25.00 16.21
N GLU A 211 -20.63 -24.36 17.40
CA GLU A 211 -21.71 -23.47 17.79
C GLU A 211 -21.65 -22.07 17.14
N THR A 212 -20.48 -21.65 16.63
CA THR A 212 -20.35 -20.36 15.92
C THR A 212 -20.71 -20.44 14.44
N GLU A 213 -20.98 -21.61 13.91
CA GLU A 213 -21.36 -21.84 12.50
C GLU A 213 -22.77 -21.31 12.14
N HIS A 214 -23.56 -20.86 13.13
CA HIS A 214 -24.95 -20.39 12.92
C HIS A 214 -25.07 -18.88 12.64
N VAL A 215 -24.01 -18.10 12.71
CA VAL A 215 -24.05 -16.75 12.15
C VAL A 215 -23.72 -16.87 10.66
N ALA A 216 -24.76 -16.92 9.84
CA ALA A 216 -24.62 -16.92 8.38
C ALA A 216 -23.60 -15.84 7.97
N PRO A 217 -22.48 -16.18 7.28
CA PRO A 217 -21.49 -15.20 6.91
C PRO A 217 -22.20 -14.15 6.06
N LYS A 218 -22.28 -12.91 6.56
CA LYS A 218 -22.78 -11.80 5.75
C LYS A 218 -21.96 -11.84 4.47
N THR A 219 -22.63 -11.83 3.34
CA THR A 219 -21.97 -11.86 2.04
C THR A 219 -21.10 -10.62 1.95
N VAL A 220 -19.85 -10.72 1.46
CA VAL A 220 -18.96 -9.56 1.24
C VAL A 220 -19.71 -8.41 0.56
N LEU A 221 -20.63 -8.75 -0.33
CA LEU A 221 -21.51 -7.80 -1.01
C LEU A 221 -22.45 -7.04 -0.03
N ALA A 222 -22.91 -7.69 1.03
CA ALA A 222 -23.72 -7.05 2.06
C ALA A 222 -22.88 -6.07 2.89
N ASP A 223 -21.65 -6.44 3.24
CA ASP A 223 -20.73 -5.56 3.97
C ASP A 223 -20.35 -4.33 3.16
N VAL A 224 -20.08 -4.49 1.85
CA VAL A 224 -19.84 -3.36 0.92
C VAL A 224 -21.07 -2.47 0.81
N ARG A 225 -22.26 -3.06 0.69
CA ARG A 225 -23.52 -2.29 0.64
C ARG A 225 -23.77 -1.50 1.91
N ASP A 226 -23.51 -2.09 3.07
CA ASP A 226 -23.67 -1.45 4.37
C ASP A 226 -22.67 -0.29 4.52
N ALA A 227 -21.40 -0.48 4.08
CA ALA A 227 -20.40 0.58 4.06
C ALA A 227 -20.80 1.74 3.14
N VAL A 228 -21.23 1.45 1.92
CA VAL A 228 -21.70 2.47 0.97
C VAL A 228 -22.88 3.23 1.55
N ARG A 229 -23.87 2.51 2.11
CA ARG A 229 -25.04 3.14 2.73
C ARG A 229 -24.65 4.05 3.90
N TYR A 230 -23.73 3.60 4.76
CA TYR A 230 -23.21 4.39 5.87
C TYR A 230 -22.49 5.65 5.37
N VAL A 231 -21.61 5.52 4.39
CA VAL A 231 -20.85 6.65 3.81
C VAL A 231 -21.81 7.67 3.16
N LEU A 232 -22.85 7.21 2.47
CA LEU A 232 -23.87 8.09 1.85
C LEU A 232 -24.67 8.89 2.89
N THR A 233 -24.82 8.40 4.12
CA THR A 233 -25.47 9.17 5.21
C THR A 233 -24.60 10.26 5.76
N TRP A 234 -23.30 10.28 5.42
CA TRP A 234 -22.32 11.25 5.93
C TRP A 234 -21.61 12.00 4.80
N PRO A 235 -22.16 13.12 4.32
CA PRO A 235 -21.64 13.82 3.14
C PRO A 235 -20.17 14.25 3.22
N GLY A 236 -19.67 14.64 4.42
CA GLY A 236 -18.26 14.98 4.62
C GLY A 236 -17.32 13.78 4.42
N LEU A 237 -17.71 12.61 4.92
CA LEU A 237 -16.98 11.36 4.74
C LEU A 237 -16.98 10.92 3.27
N LEU A 238 -18.13 10.99 2.60
CA LEU A 238 -18.25 10.70 1.17
C LEU A 238 -17.32 11.58 0.34
N LEU A 239 -17.32 12.89 0.57
CA LEU A 239 -16.45 13.81 -0.13
C LEU A 239 -14.96 13.52 0.10
N MET A 240 -14.56 13.19 1.32
CA MET A 240 -13.19 12.78 1.63
C MET A 240 -12.76 11.51 0.87
N ILE A 241 -13.65 10.51 0.79
CA ILE A 241 -13.40 9.28 0.04
C ILE A 241 -13.27 9.57 -1.46
N LEU A 242 -14.16 10.38 -2.02
CA LEU A 242 -14.10 10.78 -3.42
C LEU A 242 -12.85 11.60 -3.73
N MET A 243 -12.47 12.53 -2.85
CA MET A 243 -11.22 13.28 -2.99
C MET A 243 -10.00 12.35 -2.98
N ALA A 244 -9.91 11.42 -2.02
CA ALA A 244 -8.80 10.47 -1.95
C ALA A 244 -8.74 9.61 -3.22
N SER A 245 -9.87 9.18 -3.75
CA SER A 245 -9.97 8.42 -5.00
C SER A 245 -9.50 9.22 -6.21
N LEU A 246 -9.96 10.47 -6.34
CA LEU A 246 -9.52 11.38 -7.40
C LEU A 246 -8.03 11.71 -7.30
N LEU A 247 -7.51 11.91 -6.09
CA LEU A 247 -6.07 12.13 -5.88
C LEU A 247 -5.26 10.94 -6.37
N ASN A 248 -5.66 9.70 -6.07
CA ASN A 248 -4.97 8.52 -6.59
C ASN A 248 -5.03 8.43 -8.12
N MET A 249 -6.11 8.86 -8.75
CA MET A 249 -6.21 8.94 -10.21
C MET A 249 -5.13 9.85 -10.82
N PHE A 250 -4.82 10.98 -10.19
CA PHE A 250 -3.83 11.93 -10.68
C PHE A 250 -2.40 11.63 -10.20
N LEU A 251 -2.23 10.98 -9.03
CA LEU A 251 -0.92 10.67 -8.47
C LEU A 251 -0.31 9.37 -9.05
N ALA A 252 -1.13 8.37 -9.34
CA ALA A 252 -0.64 7.07 -9.82
C ALA A 252 0.16 7.18 -11.13
N PRO A 253 -0.25 7.96 -12.14
CA PRO A 253 0.53 8.15 -13.36
C PRO A 253 1.91 8.77 -13.11
N ALA A 254 2.02 9.71 -12.18
CA ALA A 254 3.28 10.36 -11.86
C ALA A 254 4.32 9.37 -11.32
N GLY A 255 3.89 8.44 -10.46
CA GLY A 255 4.77 7.36 -9.95
C GLY A 255 5.10 6.33 -11.03
N SER A 256 4.10 5.84 -11.76
CA SER A 256 4.26 4.78 -12.76
C SER A 256 5.07 5.20 -13.97
N LEU A 257 4.96 6.46 -14.38
CA LEU A 257 5.68 7.01 -15.54
C LEU A 257 6.99 7.70 -15.16
N LEU A 258 7.38 7.70 -13.87
CA LEU A 258 8.63 8.30 -13.41
C LEU A 258 9.88 7.73 -14.13
N PRO A 259 10.01 6.41 -14.36
CA PRO A 259 11.15 5.86 -15.10
C PRO A 259 11.27 6.46 -16.51
N LEU A 260 10.14 6.63 -17.20
CA LEU A 260 10.12 7.23 -18.53
C LEU A 260 10.48 8.72 -18.48
N HIS A 261 10.07 9.45 -17.47
CA HIS A 261 10.48 10.85 -17.29
C HIS A 261 11.98 10.98 -17.06
N VAL A 262 12.57 10.05 -16.29
CA VAL A 262 14.01 10.01 -16.03
C VAL A 262 14.80 9.73 -17.32
N THR A 263 14.36 8.77 -18.13
CA THR A 263 15.06 8.38 -19.36
C THR A 263 14.80 9.34 -20.51
N ALA A 264 13.55 9.65 -20.81
CA ALA A 264 13.17 10.42 -21.99
C ALA A 264 13.37 11.93 -21.81
N TYR A 265 13.13 12.47 -20.59
CA TYR A 265 13.23 13.90 -20.36
C TYR A 265 14.58 14.32 -19.77
N PHE A 266 15.07 13.64 -18.71
CA PHE A 266 16.36 13.97 -18.11
C PHE A 266 17.54 13.29 -18.82
N GLY A 267 17.33 12.29 -19.68
CA GLY A 267 18.40 11.52 -20.34
C GLY A 267 19.27 10.74 -19.36
N LYS A 268 18.68 10.31 -18.23
CA LYS A 268 19.37 9.69 -17.10
C LYS A 268 19.12 8.19 -17.01
N GLY A 269 19.86 7.53 -16.10
CA GLY A 269 19.88 6.08 -15.93
C GLY A 269 19.06 5.55 -14.74
N ALA A 270 19.20 4.24 -14.48
CA ALA A 270 18.54 3.55 -13.38
C ALA A 270 18.99 4.06 -12.01
N GLN A 271 20.27 4.45 -11.88
CA GLN A 271 20.79 5.02 -10.64
C GLN A 271 20.09 6.31 -10.27
N GLU A 272 19.89 7.20 -11.23
CA GLU A 272 19.22 8.47 -10.99
C GLU A 272 17.72 8.24 -10.66
N LEU A 273 17.07 7.27 -11.30
CA LEU A 273 15.73 6.86 -10.91
C LEU A 273 15.71 6.39 -9.44
N ALA A 274 16.68 5.56 -9.05
CA ALA A 274 16.80 5.09 -7.68
C ALA A 274 17.01 6.25 -6.69
N TRP A 275 17.88 7.23 -7.03
CA TRP A 275 18.09 8.41 -6.18
C TRP A 275 16.81 9.21 -5.95
N LEU A 276 15.97 9.39 -6.98
CA LEU A 276 14.68 10.07 -6.85
C LEU A 276 13.75 9.31 -5.89
N GLN A 277 13.68 7.99 -6.01
CA GLN A 277 12.83 7.15 -5.15
C GLN A 277 13.35 7.13 -3.70
N ILE A 278 14.68 7.00 -3.50
CA ILE A 278 15.31 7.07 -2.19
C ILE A 278 15.00 8.41 -1.51
N THR A 279 15.19 9.51 -2.25
CA THR A 279 14.97 10.85 -1.69
C THR A 279 13.51 11.07 -1.29
N SER A 280 12.57 10.58 -2.09
CA SER A 280 11.13 10.58 -1.74
C SER A 280 10.86 9.72 -0.50
N GLY A 281 11.48 8.53 -0.40
CA GLY A 281 11.37 7.66 0.77
C GLY A 281 11.94 8.29 2.04
N VAL A 282 13.12 8.90 1.95
CA VAL A 282 13.73 9.65 3.07
C VAL A 282 12.84 10.82 3.48
N GLY A 283 12.29 11.56 2.51
CA GLY A 283 11.32 12.61 2.77
C GLY A 283 10.10 12.08 3.54
N SER A 284 9.59 10.91 3.15
CA SER A 284 8.46 10.27 3.84
C SER A 284 8.80 9.88 5.28
N ILE A 285 10.00 9.37 5.54
CA ILE A 285 10.47 9.05 6.90
C ILE A 285 10.54 10.32 7.73
N VAL A 286 11.18 11.37 7.21
CA VAL A 286 11.28 12.68 7.90
C VAL A 286 9.90 13.26 8.18
N GLY A 287 8.98 13.20 7.21
CA GLY A 287 7.59 13.66 7.37
C GLY A 287 6.83 12.87 8.44
N GLY A 288 7.02 11.55 8.49
CA GLY A 288 6.42 10.69 9.51
C GLY A 288 6.95 11.00 10.92
N LEU A 289 8.28 11.19 11.06
CA LEU A 289 8.90 11.59 12.32
C LEU A 289 8.42 12.98 12.77
N LEU A 290 8.37 13.94 11.84
CA LEU A 290 7.86 15.29 12.11
C LEU A 290 6.41 15.22 12.59
N LEU A 291 5.56 14.44 11.92
CA LEU A 291 4.17 14.23 12.32
C LEU A 291 4.07 13.56 13.69
N GLY A 292 4.93 12.59 13.98
CA GLY A 292 5.00 11.90 15.28
C GLY A 292 5.35 12.84 16.44
N VAL A 293 6.29 13.75 16.24
CA VAL A 293 6.72 14.71 17.27
C VAL A 293 5.73 15.89 17.39
N TRP A 294 5.31 16.45 16.25
CA TRP A 294 4.43 17.63 16.23
C TRP A 294 2.96 17.26 16.45
N GLY A 295 2.54 16.06 16.04
CA GLY A 295 1.16 15.59 16.11
C GLY A 295 0.23 16.18 15.05
N GLY A 296 0.70 17.05 14.18
CA GLY A 296 -0.12 17.74 13.18
C GLY A 296 -0.95 18.91 13.78
N PHE A 297 -1.75 19.54 12.96
CA PHE A 297 -2.67 20.58 13.41
C PHE A 297 -3.75 20.03 14.34
N LYS A 298 -4.30 20.85 15.23
CA LYS A 298 -5.41 20.51 16.12
C LYS A 298 -6.58 19.88 15.33
N ARG A 299 -6.89 20.44 14.17
CA ARG A 299 -7.82 19.86 13.20
C ARG A 299 -7.06 19.02 12.19
N LYS A 300 -7.20 17.70 12.26
CA LYS A 300 -6.47 16.75 11.40
C LYS A 300 -6.74 16.98 9.92
N VAL A 301 -7.95 17.41 9.56
CA VAL A 301 -8.31 17.74 8.17
C VAL A 301 -7.34 18.75 7.56
N TRP A 302 -6.90 19.79 8.31
CA TRP A 302 -5.94 20.76 7.80
C TRP A 302 -4.56 20.14 7.52
N THR A 303 -4.12 19.20 8.36
CA THR A 303 -2.85 18.49 8.10
C THR A 303 -2.94 17.71 6.80
N VAL A 304 -4.05 17.00 6.56
CA VAL A 304 -4.31 16.28 5.31
C VAL A 304 -4.32 17.23 4.11
N MET A 305 -5.11 18.30 4.18
CA MET A 305 -5.26 19.24 3.06
C MET A 305 -3.94 19.95 2.70
N ILE A 306 -3.20 20.43 3.69
CA ILE A 306 -1.88 21.07 3.47
C ILE A 306 -0.89 20.06 2.91
N GLY A 307 -0.90 18.82 3.39
CA GLY A 307 -0.10 17.75 2.82
C GLY A 307 -0.40 17.52 1.33
N ILE A 308 -1.69 17.49 0.95
CA ILE A 308 -2.11 17.31 -0.45
C ILE A 308 -1.71 18.50 -1.32
N VAL A 309 -1.87 19.76 -0.83
CA VAL A 309 -1.36 20.96 -1.53
C VAL A 309 0.14 20.87 -1.73
N GLY A 310 0.88 20.43 -0.71
CA GLY A 310 2.33 20.24 -0.80
C GLY A 310 2.74 19.20 -1.82
N ILE A 311 2.02 18.05 -1.89
CA ILE A 311 2.22 17.03 -2.92
C ILE A 311 1.96 17.64 -4.31
N GLY A 312 0.83 18.31 -4.50
CA GLY A 312 0.46 18.92 -5.78
C GLY A 312 1.47 20.00 -6.23
N ALA A 313 1.89 20.87 -5.32
CA ALA A 313 2.91 21.89 -5.59
C ALA A 313 4.27 21.27 -5.93
N GLY A 314 4.66 20.21 -5.22
CA GLY A 314 5.86 19.44 -5.51
C GLY A 314 5.81 18.77 -6.88
N MET A 315 4.69 18.12 -7.25
CA MET A 315 4.51 17.54 -8.59
C MET A 315 4.59 18.59 -9.68
N LEU A 316 3.92 19.72 -9.51
CA LEU A 316 3.96 20.85 -10.44
C LEU A 316 5.40 21.38 -10.58
N ALA A 317 6.10 21.57 -9.46
CA ALA A 317 7.49 21.99 -9.45
C ALA A 317 8.38 20.95 -10.17
N PHE A 318 8.18 19.65 -9.94
CA PHE A 318 8.91 18.56 -10.61
C PHE A 318 8.73 18.60 -12.15
N GLY A 319 7.51 18.82 -12.62
CA GLY A 319 7.24 18.99 -14.05
C GLY A 319 7.89 20.24 -14.67
N LEU A 320 8.19 21.25 -13.85
CA LEU A 320 8.83 22.50 -14.28
C LEU A 320 10.36 22.48 -14.17
N VAL A 321 10.96 21.47 -13.50
CA VAL A 321 12.44 21.37 -13.41
C VAL A 321 13.06 21.28 -14.81
N PRO A 322 14.05 22.12 -15.16
CA PRO A 322 14.78 22.02 -16.42
C PRO A 322 15.60 20.73 -16.49
N ALA A 323 15.77 20.16 -17.70
CA ALA A 323 16.46 18.89 -17.90
C ALA A 323 17.95 18.92 -17.45
N ASP A 324 18.59 20.08 -17.54
CA ASP A 324 19.97 20.32 -17.10
C ASP A 324 20.14 20.40 -15.58
N ARG A 325 19.03 20.57 -14.84
CA ARG A 325 19.02 20.76 -13.37
C ARG A 325 18.41 19.59 -12.62
N TYR A 326 18.75 18.36 -13.01
CA TYR A 326 18.24 17.14 -12.38
C TYR A 326 18.34 17.15 -10.84
N SER A 327 19.41 17.73 -10.25
CA SER A 327 19.60 17.77 -8.80
C SER A 327 18.44 18.44 -8.04
N TRP A 328 17.73 19.37 -8.66
CA TRP A 328 16.56 20.02 -8.07
C TRP A 328 15.38 19.05 -7.93
N SER A 329 15.31 18.07 -8.82
CA SER A 329 14.29 17.01 -8.76
C SER A 329 14.39 16.18 -7.49
N LEU A 330 15.60 15.97 -6.96
CA LEU A 330 15.83 15.26 -5.69
C LEU A 330 15.18 16.01 -4.53
N ILE A 331 15.43 17.32 -4.43
CA ILE A 331 14.86 18.17 -3.36
C ILE A 331 13.32 18.19 -3.46
N VAL A 332 12.82 18.35 -4.67
CA VAL A 332 11.37 18.41 -4.93
C VAL A 332 10.70 17.10 -4.54
N LEU A 333 11.22 15.95 -4.98
CA LEU A 333 10.62 14.66 -4.64
C LEU A 333 10.79 14.30 -3.15
N GLY A 334 11.88 14.72 -2.52
CA GLY A 334 12.01 14.64 -1.07
C GLY A 334 10.91 15.41 -0.33
N THR A 335 10.60 16.61 -0.82
CA THR A 335 9.49 17.41 -0.28
C THR A 335 8.13 16.76 -0.53
N VAL A 336 7.92 16.16 -1.70
CA VAL A 336 6.70 15.38 -2.02
C VAL A 336 6.54 14.22 -1.05
N GLY A 337 7.62 13.46 -0.79
CA GLY A 337 7.62 12.37 0.18
C GLY A 337 7.23 12.82 1.59
N LEU A 338 7.82 13.93 2.05
CA LEU A 338 7.51 14.54 3.35
C LEU A 338 6.02 14.91 3.45
N MET A 339 5.51 15.62 2.44
CA MET A 339 4.10 16.04 2.40
C MET A 339 3.15 14.86 2.29
N SER A 340 3.55 13.79 1.59
CA SER A 340 2.78 12.54 1.50
C SER A 340 2.61 11.88 2.87
N SER A 341 3.66 11.84 3.68
CA SER A 341 3.57 11.33 5.05
C SER A 341 2.64 12.17 5.93
N LEU A 342 2.67 13.49 5.82
CA LEU A 342 1.75 14.36 6.57
C LEU A 342 0.29 14.10 6.17
N ALA A 343 0.01 13.97 4.87
CA ALA A 343 -1.33 13.69 4.37
C ALA A 343 -1.82 12.31 4.83
N ASN A 344 -1.10 11.26 4.47
CA ASN A 344 -1.52 9.87 4.72
C ASN A 344 -1.50 9.51 6.21
N GLY A 345 -0.49 9.98 6.96
CA GLY A 345 -0.38 9.71 8.39
C GLY A 345 -1.50 10.33 9.23
N SER A 346 -2.20 11.34 8.72
CA SER A 346 -3.32 11.99 9.42
C SER A 346 -4.69 11.43 9.05
N ILE A 347 -4.82 10.69 7.92
CA ILE A 347 -6.10 10.12 7.46
C ILE A 347 -6.59 9.02 8.41
N GLY A 348 -5.73 8.08 8.78
CA GLY A 348 -6.08 6.96 9.66
C GLY A 348 -6.66 7.41 11.00
N PRO A 349 -5.97 8.23 11.78
CA PRO A 349 -6.48 8.78 13.03
C PRO A 349 -7.80 9.56 12.88
N LEU A 350 -7.97 10.31 11.78
CA LEU A 350 -9.20 11.04 11.51
C LEU A 350 -10.42 10.11 11.42
N PHE A 351 -10.28 9.02 10.65
CA PHE A 351 -11.38 8.04 10.51
C PHE A 351 -11.58 7.18 11.76
N GLN A 352 -10.50 6.76 12.45
CA GLN A 352 -10.59 5.96 13.67
C GLN A 352 -11.34 6.68 14.80
N VAL A 353 -11.20 7.99 14.90
CA VAL A 353 -11.91 8.78 15.92
C VAL A 353 -13.39 8.98 15.57
N LYS A 354 -13.73 9.01 14.27
CA LYS A 354 -15.06 9.44 13.81
C LYS A 354 -15.96 8.28 13.36
N VAL A 355 -15.38 7.19 12.87
CA VAL A 355 -16.14 6.02 12.39
C VAL A 355 -16.27 5.01 13.52
N PRO A 356 -17.49 4.49 13.83
CA PRO A 356 -17.68 3.46 14.84
C PRO A 356 -16.78 2.25 14.60
N PRO A 357 -16.22 1.61 15.64
CA PRO A 357 -15.32 0.47 15.52
C PRO A 357 -15.87 -0.64 14.60
N GLU A 358 -17.19 -0.90 14.65
CA GLU A 358 -17.88 -1.93 13.86
C GLU A 358 -17.90 -1.62 12.36
N MET A 359 -17.78 -0.33 11.99
CA MET A 359 -17.81 0.14 10.60
C MET A 359 -16.44 0.51 10.06
N GLN A 360 -15.42 0.68 10.93
CA GLN A 360 -14.08 1.11 10.51
C GLN A 360 -13.50 0.20 9.42
N GLY A 361 -13.51 -1.11 9.64
CA GLY A 361 -12.97 -2.06 8.66
C GLY A 361 -13.64 -1.95 7.30
N ARG A 362 -14.98 -1.83 7.27
CA ARG A 362 -15.77 -1.71 6.04
C ARG A 362 -15.51 -0.40 5.33
N VAL A 363 -15.46 0.72 6.05
CA VAL A 363 -15.18 2.05 5.49
C VAL A 363 -13.76 2.15 4.96
N PHE A 364 -12.75 1.62 5.69
CA PHE A 364 -11.37 1.59 5.22
C PHE A 364 -11.19 0.71 3.98
N THR A 365 -11.86 -0.45 3.92
CA THR A 365 -11.85 -1.31 2.74
C THR A 365 -12.46 -0.61 1.54
N LEU A 366 -13.61 0.07 1.72
CA LEU A 366 -14.24 0.85 0.66
C LEU A 366 -13.33 1.98 0.16
N LEU A 367 -12.73 2.76 1.07
CA LEU A 367 -11.78 3.83 0.75
C LEU A 367 -10.60 3.28 -0.07
N SER A 368 -9.96 2.21 0.40
CA SER A 368 -8.80 1.61 -0.25
C SER A 368 -9.16 1.04 -1.62
N SER A 369 -10.29 0.35 -1.74
CA SER A 369 -10.76 -0.23 -3.00
C SER A 369 -11.05 0.84 -4.04
N LEU A 370 -11.75 1.92 -3.67
CA LEU A 370 -12.01 3.03 -4.59
C LEU A 370 -10.71 3.75 -4.98
N ALA A 371 -9.82 3.99 -4.02
CA ALA A 371 -8.55 4.65 -4.28
C ALA A 371 -7.70 3.85 -5.29
N VAL A 372 -7.59 2.52 -5.11
CA VAL A 372 -6.84 1.65 -6.02
C VAL A 372 -7.54 1.52 -7.38
N ALA A 373 -8.88 1.45 -7.42
CA ALA A 373 -9.65 1.35 -8.67
C ALA A 373 -9.48 2.59 -9.57
N MET A 374 -9.21 3.76 -8.99
CA MET A 374 -8.97 4.99 -9.76
C MET A 374 -7.58 5.06 -10.40
N MET A 375 -6.61 4.28 -9.94
CA MET A 375 -5.24 4.29 -10.48
C MET A 375 -5.17 3.86 -11.96
N PRO A 376 -5.77 2.73 -12.39
CA PRO A 376 -5.82 2.34 -13.82
C PRO A 376 -6.50 3.39 -14.69
N ILE A 377 -7.56 4.04 -14.20
CA ILE A 377 -8.26 5.09 -14.91
C ILE A 377 -7.32 6.28 -15.14
N GLY A 378 -6.59 6.68 -14.11
CA GLY A 378 -5.57 7.73 -14.21
C GLY A 378 -4.51 7.41 -15.26
N LEU A 379 -3.98 6.18 -15.25
CA LEU A 379 -2.98 5.71 -16.21
C LEU A 379 -3.51 5.68 -17.64
N PHE A 380 -4.76 5.26 -17.84
CA PHE A 380 -5.40 5.24 -19.15
C PHE A 380 -5.44 6.64 -19.79
N PHE A 381 -5.76 7.68 -19.02
CA PHE A 381 -5.76 9.06 -19.51
C PHE A 381 -4.37 9.69 -19.59
N ALA A 382 -3.46 9.33 -18.68
CA ALA A 382 -2.14 9.94 -18.63
C ALA A 382 -1.20 9.45 -19.75
N ALA A 383 -1.36 8.20 -20.22
CA ALA A 383 -0.50 7.65 -21.26
C ALA A 383 -0.58 8.47 -22.59
N PRO A 384 -1.76 8.75 -23.18
CA PRO A 384 -1.86 9.63 -24.34
C PRO A 384 -1.33 11.04 -24.08
N ILE A 385 -1.57 11.59 -22.88
CA ILE A 385 -1.03 12.91 -22.50
C ILE A 385 0.50 12.88 -22.53
N ALA A 386 1.12 11.83 -21.97
CA ALA A 386 2.56 11.67 -21.99
C ALA A 386 3.14 11.53 -23.38
N ASP A 387 2.47 10.74 -24.25
CA ASP A 387 2.93 10.48 -25.61
C ASP A 387 2.77 11.69 -26.53
N HIS A 388 1.71 12.51 -26.39
CA HIS A 388 1.42 13.65 -27.27
C HIS A 388 1.93 14.99 -26.73
N LEU A 389 1.82 15.24 -25.42
CA LEU A 389 2.20 16.51 -24.78
C LEU A 389 3.51 16.43 -24.01
N GLY A 390 4.06 15.23 -23.93
CA GLY A 390 5.30 14.95 -23.18
C GLY A 390 5.09 14.73 -21.69
N MET A 391 6.08 14.12 -21.07
CA MET A 391 6.04 13.70 -19.66
C MET A 391 5.82 14.86 -18.66
N LYS A 392 6.30 16.07 -18.99
CA LYS A 392 6.07 17.27 -18.15
C LYS A 392 4.59 17.54 -17.93
N ALA A 393 3.76 17.38 -18.98
CA ALA A 393 2.34 17.66 -18.92
C ALA A 393 1.63 16.79 -17.87
N VAL A 394 2.03 15.54 -17.72
CA VAL A 394 1.47 14.63 -16.71
C VAL A 394 1.68 15.17 -15.28
N TYR A 395 2.90 15.63 -14.99
CA TYR A 395 3.23 16.18 -13.67
C TYR A 395 2.57 17.53 -13.42
N ILE A 396 2.53 18.41 -14.42
CA ILE A 396 1.91 19.74 -14.30
C ILE A 396 0.40 19.60 -14.12
N LEU A 397 -0.26 18.79 -14.96
CA LEU A 397 -1.71 18.58 -14.87
C LEU A 397 -2.08 17.83 -13.58
N GLY A 398 -1.34 16.78 -13.23
CA GLY A 398 -1.56 16.02 -12.00
C GLY A 398 -1.36 16.89 -10.75
N GLY A 399 -0.27 17.66 -10.69
CA GLY A 399 0.00 18.57 -9.60
C GLY A 399 -1.05 19.68 -9.45
N THR A 400 -1.44 20.27 -10.58
CA THR A 400 -2.51 21.30 -10.60
C THR A 400 -3.85 20.71 -10.14
N ALA A 401 -4.21 19.52 -10.61
CA ALA A 401 -5.44 18.83 -10.19
C ALA A 401 -5.42 18.56 -8.67
N CYS A 402 -4.30 18.07 -8.12
CA CYS A 402 -4.17 17.84 -6.67
C CYS A 402 -4.35 19.13 -5.85
N ILE A 403 -3.76 20.24 -6.30
CA ILE A 403 -3.95 21.56 -5.65
C ILE A 403 -5.43 21.97 -5.70
N LEU A 404 -6.05 21.90 -6.88
CA LEU A 404 -7.46 22.29 -7.04
C LEU A 404 -8.41 21.44 -6.20
N ILE A 405 -8.21 20.12 -6.16
CA ILE A 405 -8.99 19.19 -5.33
C ILE A 405 -8.83 19.56 -3.85
N SER A 406 -7.61 19.84 -3.41
CA SER A 406 -7.37 20.20 -2.01
C SER A 406 -7.94 21.57 -1.65
N VAL A 407 -7.79 22.58 -2.52
CA VAL A 407 -8.39 23.92 -2.32
C VAL A 407 -9.92 23.81 -2.27
N PHE A 408 -10.53 23.01 -3.14
CA PHE A 408 -11.96 22.72 -3.06
C PHE A 408 -12.34 22.10 -1.71
N GLY A 409 -11.56 21.11 -1.25
CA GLY A 409 -11.75 20.51 0.08
C GLY A 409 -11.63 21.51 1.23
N MET A 410 -10.72 22.49 1.11
CA MET A 410 -10.56 23.57 2.11
C MET A 410 -11.72 24.57 2.11
N LEU A 411 -12.42 24.72 1.00
CA LEU A 411 -13.57 25.63 0.88
C LEU A 411 -14.89 24.97 1.26
N ASP A 412 -15.00 23.65 1.17
CA ASP A 412 -16.23 22.92 1.51
C ASP A 412 -16.34 22.75 3.04
N LYS A 413 -17.40 23.37 3.60
CA LYS A 413 -17.68 23.29 5.04
C LYS A 413 -17.86 21.87 5.55
N ARG A 414 -18.37 20.93 4.73
CA ARG A 414 -18.61 19.54 5.12
C ARG A 414 -17.31 18.80 5.39
N ILE A 415 -16.24 19.15 4.65
CA ILE A 415 -14.91 18.57 4.80
C ILE A 415 -14.19 19.21 5.97
N ILE A 416 -14.10 20.54 6.01
CA ILE A 416 -13.33 21.24 7.06
C ILE A 416 -13.93 21.11 8.45
N THR A 417 -15.24 20.82 8.55
CA THR A 417 -15.90 20.57 9.85
C THR A 417 -15.98 19.09 10.19
N LEU A 418 -15.41 18.20 9.39
CA LEU A 418 -15.47 16.75 9.64
C LEU A 418 -14.95 16.39 11.03
N ASP A 419 -13.89 17.06 11.50
CA ASP A 419 -13.36 16.91 12.87
C ASP A 419 -14.36 17.30 13.96
N LEU A 420 -15.34 18.13 13.66
CA LEU A 420 -16.34 18.68 14.57
C LEU A 420 -17.73 18.00 14.43
N GLN A 421 -17.84 17.02 13.53
CA GLN A 421 -19.10 16.29 13.32
C GLN A 421 -19.17 15.08 14.24
N LYS A 422 -20.40 14.75 14.70
CA LYS A 422 -20.75 13.47 15.31
C LYS A 422 -20.99 12.42 14.24
N GLU A 423 -21.21 11.18 14.69
CA GLU A 423 -21.72 10.12 13.82
C GLU A 423 -22.96 10.60 13.05
N GLY A 424 -22.98 10.32 11.73
CA GLY A 424 -24.06 10.74 10.85
C GLY A 424 -23.99 12.20 10.37
N GLY A 425 -22.90 12.95 10.69
CA GLY A 425 -22.63 14.26 10.11
C GLY A 425 -23.22 15.46 10.83
N ALA A 426 -23.87 15.28 11.98
CA ALA A 426 -24.35 16.39 12.81
C ALA A 426 -23.14 17.13 13.48
N LEU A 427 -23.17 18.47 13.54
CA LEU A 427 -22.13 19.24 14.22
C LEU A 427 -22.19 19.02 15.74
N MET A 428 -21.02 18.94 16.37
CA MET A 428 -20.87 18.98 17.83
C MET A 428 -21.23 20.36 18.37
N THR A 429 -21.83 20.42 19.56
CA THR A 429 -22.07 21.70 20.25
C THR A 429 -20.76 22.28 20.80
N GLU A 430 -20.70 23.60 21.05
CA GLU A 430 -19.51 24.24 21.62
C GLU A 430 -19.10 23.63 22.99
N GLU A 431 -20.05 23.16 23.76
CA GLU A 431 -19.85 22.49 25.05
C GLU A 431 -19.13 21.14 24.87
N GLU A 432 -19.47 20.38 23.84
CA GLU A 432 -18.86 19.08 23.53
C GLU A 432 -17.46 19.22 22.91
N ILE A 433 -17.18 20.33 22.21
CA ILE A 433 -15.86 20.63 21.64
C ILE A 433 -14.84 20.95 22.73
N ASN A 434 -15.30 21.57 23.85
CA ASN A 434 -14.45 22.04 24.94
C ASN A 434 -14.32 21.03 26.10
N LEU A 435 -15.02 19.89 26.06
CA LEU A 435 -14.83 18.82 27.05
C LEU A 435 -13.44 18.20 26.87
N PRO A 436 -12.60 18.14 27.94
CA PRO A 436 -11.35 17.44 27.87
C PRO A 436 -11.62 15.97 27.53
N SER A 437 -10.89 15.45 26.53
CA SER A 437 -10.96 14.04 26.15
C SER A 437 -10.73 13.18 27.40
N ASN A 438 -11.79 12.55 27.91
CA ASN A 438 -11.72 11.72 29.11
C ASN A 438 -10.97 10.42 28.77
N PRO A 439 -9.78 10.16 29.34
CA PRO A 439 -9.02 8.95 29.05
C PRO A 439 -9.53 7.70 29.78
N ARG A 440 -10.75 7.72 30.32
CA ARG A 440 -11.31 6.60 31.10
C ARG A 440 -12.68 6.20 30.59
N LYS A 441 -12.71 5.40 29.53
CA LYS A 441 -13.74 4.37 29.27
C LYS A 441 -13.15 3.37 28.29
N GLY A 442 -12.60 2.30 28.81
CA GLY A 442 -12.15 1.14 28.09
C GLY A 442 -11.97 0.03 29.07
#